data_dd5b4a6ee9908797ab5888741b0dbf18
#
_entry.id   dd5b4a6ee9908797ab5888741b0dbf18
#
_cell.length_a   1.000
_cell.length_b   1.000
_cell.length_c   1.000
_cell.angle_alpha   90.00
_cell.angle_beta   90.00
_cell.angle_gamma   90.00
#
_symmetry.space_group_name_H-M   'P 1'
#
loop_
_entity.id
_entity.type
_entity.pdbx_description
1 polymer ?
#
loop_
_entity_poly.entity_id
_entity_poly.type
_entity_poly.pdbx_seq_one_letter_code
_entity_poly.pdbx_strand_id
1 'polypeptide(L)'
;RIGRRQRQMCIRDSDGIFSNTKGRPLGMAFDSEENLIIADAVRGLISIDRDGKVKTLSTKSDSDNIPFKFVDDLDIANDGKIYFSDASSKYGYGSDRLELFEHTPNGRLLVYDPATKETTTLLNDLYFANGVALSTDESFVLVNETWMYRIQKYWLKGEKAGTSEVFIENLPGFPDNVSSNKEGIFWVALFNPRNNFVEMSSNKPFLRKIVLRLPELLQPQPIRHSFVLGLDESGKIVHNLQYQSNKAYSPITSVKQYENHLYFGSLTHPGWGKIKVPK
;
A
#
# COMPACT_ATOMS: atom_id res chain seq x y z
N ARG A 1 -27.28 -12.47 -8.25
CA ARG A 1 -26.10 -13.29 -7.84
C ARG A 1 -25.00 -13.03 -8.86
N ILE A 2 -24.18 -12.00 -8.64
CA ILE A 2 -22.95 -11.80 -9.40
C ILE A 2 -21.93 -12.76 -8.76
N GLY A 3 -21.67 -13.88 -9.43
CA GLY A 3 -20.63 -14.80 -9.03
C GLY A 3 -19.30 -14.05 -8.96
N ARG A 4 -18.68 -14.00 -7.79
CA ARG A 4 -17.32 -13.54 -7.60
C ARG A 4 -16.41 -14.47 -8.41
N ARG A 5 -16.15 -14.13 -9.67
CA ARG A 5 -14.98 -14.65 -10.36
C ARG A 5 -13.79 -14.04 -9.66
N GLN A 6 -13.07 -14.83 -8.86
CA GLN A 6 -11.69 -14.51 -8.48
C GLN A 6 -10.98 -14.16 -9.77
N ARG A 7 -10.68 -12.87 -9.98
CA ARG A 7 -9.87 -12.45 -11.10
C ARG A 7 -8.46 -12.94 -10.78
N GLN A 8 -8.08 -14.05 -11.37
CA GLN A 8 -6.68 -14.46 -11.40
C GLN A 8 -5.91 -13.33 -12.07
N MET A 9 -5.07 -12.65 -11.31
CA MET A 9 -4.22 -11.62 -11.87
C MET A 9 -3.04 -12.33 -12.53
N CYS A 10 -2.99 -12.23 -13.85
CA CYS A 10 -1.90 -12.74 -14.64
C CYS A 10 -0.96 -11.57 -14.95
N ILE A 11 0.29 -11.70 -14.62
CA ILE A 11 1.33 -10.78 -15.07
C ILE A 11 1.60 -11.13 -16.53
N ARG A 12 1.44 -10.15 -17.43
CA ARG A 12 1.62 -10.32 -18.87
C ARG A 12 2.77 -9.46 -19.36
N ASP A 13 3.61 -10.03 -20.16
CA ASP A 13 4.56 -9.33 -21.03
C ASP A 13 4.02 -9.23 -22.46
N SER A 14 4.87 -8.83 -23.43
CA SER A 14 4.54 -8.78 -24.86
C SER A 14 4.10 -10.12 -25.44
N ASP A 15 4.51 -11.24 -24.82
CA ASP A 15 4.34 -12.60 -25.34
C ASP A 15 3.19 -13.35 -24.64
N GLY A 16 2.53 -12.74 -23.63
CA GLY A 16 1.35 -13.34 -22.98
C GLY A 16 1.35 -13.32 -21.46
N ILE A 17 1.01 -14.46 -20.84
CA ILE A 17 0.96 -14.61 -19.38
C ILE A 17 2.34 -15.03 -18.88
N PHE A 18 3.01 -14.14 -18.13
CA PHE A 18 4.29 -14.44 -17.53
C PHE A 18 4.15 -15.47 -16.39
N SER A 19 3.20 -15.25 -15.49
CA SER A 19 2.92 -16.18 -14.39
C SER A 19 1.52 -16.03 -13.81
N ASN A 20 1.07 -17.06 -13.08
CA ASN A 20 -0.20 -17.06 -12.36
C ASN A 20 0.04 -17.37 -10.88
N THR A 21 -0.10 -16.37 -10.03
CA THR A 21 0.13 -16.50 -8.59
C THR A 21 -0.95 -17.30 -7.87
N LYS A 22 -2.13 -17.43 -8.45
CA LYS A 22 -3.35 -17.93 -7.78
C LYS A 22 -3.71 -17.13 -6.51
N GLY A 23 -3.24 -15.91 -6.39
CA GLY A 23 -3.42 -14.99 -5.27
C GLY A 23 -3.99 -13.65 -5.70
N ARG A 24 -3.63 -12.61 -4.95
CA ARG A 24 -3.96 -11.21 -5.24
C ARG A 24 -2.69 -10.37 -5.13
N PRO A 25 -1.88 -10.27 -6.19
CA PRO A 25 -0.76 -9.35 -6.27
C PRO A 25 -1.21 -7.89 -6.10
N LEU A 26 -0.49 -7.14 -5.28
CA LEU A 26 -0.69 -5.71 -5.03
C LEU A 26 0.62 -4.96 -5.27
N GLY A 27 1.45 -4.72 -4.25
CA GLY A 27 2.76 -4.10 -4.42
C GLY A 27 3.76 -5.02 -5.12
N MET A 28 4.61 -4.44 -6.00
CA MET A 28 5.59 -5.21 -6.77
C MET A 28 6.87 -4.41 -7.01
N ALA A 29 8.03 -5.08 -6.91
CA ALA A 29 9.33 -4.53 -7.29
C ALA A 29 10.25 -5.64 -7.81
N PHE A 30 11.21 -5.28 -8.66
CA PHE A 30 12.28 -6.19 -9.06
C PHE A 30 13.43 -6.14 -8.05
N ASP A 31 13.98 -7.29 -7.69
CA ASP A 31 15.23 -7.40 -6.94
C ASP A 31 16.46 -7.23 -7.86
N SER A 32 17.66 -7.26 -7.29
CA SER A 32 18.91 -7.15 -8.03
C SER A 32 19.20 -8.31 -8.97
N GLU A 33 18.53 -9.44 -8.81
CA GLU A 33 18.62 -10.64 -9.67
C GLU A 33 17.53 -10.66 -10.75
N GLU A 34 16.75 -9.56 -10.84
CA GLU A 34 15.59 -9.40 -11.74
C GLU A 34 14.43 -10.39 -11.45
N ASN A 35 14.36 -10.93 -10.24
CA ASN A 35 13.15 -11.61 -9.81
C ASN A 35 12.08 -10.56 -9.44
N LEU A 36 10.83 -10.84 -9.80
CA LEU A 36 9.70 -10.00 -9.42
C LEU A 36 9.23 -10.37 -8.01
N ILE A 37 9.49 -9.51 -7.05
CA ILE A 37 9.00 -9.65 -5.67
C ILE A 37 7.61 -9.04 -5.58
N ILE A 38 6.70 -9.74 -4.93
CA ILE A 38 5.27 -9.39 -4.89
C ILE A 38 4.76 -9.48 -3.46
N ALA A 39 4.12 -8.41 -3.02
CA ALA A 39 3.20 -8.39 -1.89
C ALA A 39 1.85 -8.96 -2.36
N ASP A 40 1.55 -10.19 -2.01
CA ASP A 40 0.31 -10.86 -2.41
C ASP A 40 -0.63 -10.97 -1.20
N ALA A 41 -1.76 -10.29 -1.27
CA ALA A 41 -2.72 -10.19 -0.17
C ALA A 41 -3.34 -11.54 0.28
N VAL A 42 -3.10 -12.61 -0.46
CA VAL A 42 -3.62 -13.96 -0.15
C VAL A 42 -2.49 -14.92 0.18
N ARG A 43 -1.35 -14.79 -0.51
CA ARG A 43 -0.24 -15.74 -0.43
C ARG A 43 0.93 -15.27 0.44
N GLY A 44 0.93 -14.01 0.84
CA GLY A 44 2.05 -13.41 1.58
C GLY A 44 3.11 -12.81 0.64
N LEU A 45 4.38 -12.86 1.05
CA LEU A 45 5.50 -12.36 0.25
C LEU A 45 5.97 -13.49 -0.68
N ILE A 46 5.95 -13.22 -2.00
CA ILE A 46 6.34 -14.21 -3.03
C ILE A 46 7.35 -13.60 -4.00
N SER A 47 8.10 -14.47 -4.67
CA SER A 47 9.03 -14.13 -5.75
C SER A 47 8.66 -14.89 -7.01
N ILE A 48 8.86 -14.28 -8.18
CA ILE A 48 8.74 -14.91 -9.48
C ILE A 48 10.07 -14.70 -10.21
N ASP A 49 10.71 -15.79 -10.60
CA ASP A 49 11.96 -15.74 -11.37
C ASP A 49 11.69 -15.46 -12.87
N ARG A 50 12.76 -15.31 -13.65
CA ARG A 50 12.69 -15.05 -15.09
C ARG A 50 12.00 -16.16 -15.90
N ASP A 51 11.95 -17.37 -15.38
CA ASP A 51 11.26 -18.52 -15.99
C ASP A 51 9.78 -18.57 -15.59
N GLY A 52 9.30 -17.60 -14.83
CA GLY A 52 7.92 -17.53 -14.36
C GLY A 52 7.60 -18.46 -13.18
N LYS A 53 8.59 -19.05 -12.53
CA LYS A 53 8.41 -19.94 -11.39
C LYS A 53 8.14 -19.13 -10.13
N VAL A 54 7.02 -19.42 -9.50
CA VAL A 54 6.59 -18.75 -8.27
C VAL A 54 7.17 -19.46 -7.04
N LYS A 55 7.83 -18.69 -6.17
CA LYS A 55 8.35 -19.14 -4.88
C LYS A 55 7.71 -18.29 -3.76
N THR A 56 7.24 -18.92 -2.69
CA THR A 56 6.86 -18.22 -1.47
C THR A 56 8.11 -17.92 -0.66
N LEU A 57 8.29 -16.65 -0.28
CA LEU A 57 9.37 -16.17 0.57
C LEU A 57 8.98 -16.23 2.02
N SER A 58 7.81 -15.66 2.36
CA SER A 58 7.31 -15.60 3.73
C SER A 58 5.77 -15.57 3.77
N THR A 59 5.20 -16.17 4.83
CA THR A 59 3.74 -16.20 5.10
C THR A 59 3.39 -15.76 6.53
N LYS A 60 4.41 -15.49 7.35
CA LYS A 60 4.26 -15.06 8.74
C LYS A 60 5.48 -14.27 9.18
N SER A 61 5.35 -13.52 10.23
CA SER A 61 6.50 -12.96 10.93
C SER A 61 7.14 -14.03 11.84
N ASP A 62 8.45 -14.18 11.79
CA ASP A 62 9.19 -15.13 12.62
C ASP A 62 9.43 -14.58 14.02
N SER A 63 9.47 -13.25 14.19
CA SER A 63 9.70 -12.60 15.48
C SER A 63 8.52 -12.73 16.45
N ASP A 64 7.28 -12.80 15.96
CA ASP A 64 6.06 -12.89 16.76
C ASP A 64 5.18 -14.10 16.42
N ASN A 65 5.56 -14.85 15.37
CA ASN A 65 4.86 -16.03 14.86
C ASN A 65 3.42 -15.75 14.38
N ILE A 66 3.11 -14.50 14.01
CA ILE A 66 1.78 -14.10 13.52
C ILE A 66 1.71 -14.24 11.99
N PRO A 67 0.75 -15.03 11.44
CA PRO A 67 0.55 -15.16 10.01
C PRO A 67 0.14 -13.83 9.36
N PHE A 68 0.51 -13.65 8.08
CA PHE A 68 -0.01 -12.56 7.26
C PHE A 68 -1.42 -12.87 6.80
N LYS A 69 -2.22 -11.81 6.66
CA LYS A 69 -3.57 -11.93 6.09
C LYS A 69 -3.84 -10.98 4.95
N PHE A 70 -3.07 -9.89 4.87
CA PHE A 70 -3.26 -8.89 3.84
C PHE A 70 -1.94 -8.16 3.52
N VAL A 71 -0.96 -8.88 2.94
CA VAL A 71 0.29 -8.25 2.49
C VAL A 71 -0.03 -7.32 1.33
N ASP A 72 0.36 -6.03 1.44
CA ASP A 72 -0.16 -4.98 0.56
C ASP A 72 0.91 -4.35 -0.33
N ASP A 73 1.93 -3.73 0.23
CA ASP A 73 2.96 -3.04 -0.54
C ASP A 73 4.37 -3.38 -0.04
N LEU A 74 5.38 -3.10 -0.89
CA LEU A 74 6.78 -3.36 -0.56
C LEU A 74 7.74 -2.38 -1.24
N ASP A 75 8.91 -2.19 -0.63
CA ASP A 75 10.11 -1.61 -1.26
C ASP A 75 11.35 -2.44 -0.89
N ILE A 76 12.35 -2.46 -1.77
CA ILE A 76 13.56 -3.29 -1.63
C ILE A 76 14.77 -2.39 -1.44
N ALA A 77 15.51 -2.64 -0.35
CA ALA A 77 16.75 -1.94 -0.05
C ALA A 77 17.92 -2.45 -0.89
N ASN A 78 18.99 -1.65 -0.98
CA ASN A 78 20.20 -2.01 -1.73
C ASN A 78 20.92 -3.26 -1.18
N ASP A 79 20.72 -3.60 0.10
CA ASP A 79 21.24 -4.83 0.72
C ASP A 79 20.35 -6.06 0.46
N GLY A 80 19.28 -5.89 -0.31
CA GLY A 80 18.32 -6.93 -0.68
C GLY A 80 17.21 -7.17 0.34
N LYS A 81 17.20 -6.50 1.48
CA LYS A 81 16.09 -6.59 2.44
C LYS A 81 14.82 -6.03 1.85
N ILE A 82 13.71 -6.72 2.10
CA ILE A 82 12.40 -6.35 1.60
C ILE A 82 11.57 -5.82 2.76
N TYR A 83 11.27 -4.53 2.72
CA TYR A 83 10.35 -3.88 3.66
C TYR A 83 8.95 -3.92 3.08
N PHE A 84 7.99 -4.38 3.87
CA PHE A 84 6.63 -4.56 3.36
C PHE A 84 5.58 -4.38 4.47
N SER A 85 4.35 -4.13 4.05
CA SER A 85 3.20 -3.99 4.93
C SER A 85 2.33 -5.25 4.93
N ASP A 86 1.75 -5.56 6.09
CA ASP A 86 0.58 -6.42 6.25
C ASP A 86 -0.54 -5.52 6.77
N ALA A 87 -1.48 -5.17 5.88
CA ALA A 87 -2.50 -4.17 6.15
C ALA A 87 -3.38 -4.56 7.34
N SER A 88 -3.58 -5.85 7.55
CA SER A 88 -4.29 -6.38 8.71
C SER A 88 -3.84 -7.80 9.04
N SER A 89 -3.46 -8.05 10.29
CA SER A 89 -3.25 -9.40 10.83
C SER A 89 -4.56 -10.12 11.18
N LYS A 90 -5.69 -9.41 11.14
CA LYS A 90 -7.02 -9.91 11.51
C LYS A 90 -7.90 -10.22 10.30
N TYR A 91 -7.99 -9.31 9.35
CA TYR A 91 -8.86 -9.39 8.20
C TYR A 91 -8.08 -9.65 6.91
N GLY A 92 -8.50 -10.67 6.16
CA GLY A 92 -7.93 -10.97 4.84
C GLY A 92 -8.55 -10.13 3.72
N TYR A 93 -7.96 -10.25 2.53
CA TYR A 93 -8.42 -9.57 1.32
C TYR A 93 -9.93 -9.74 1.08
N GLY A 94 -10.60 -8.64 0.75
CA GLY A 94 -12.06 -8.58 0.57
C GLY A 94 -12.85 -8.31 1.86
N SER A 95 -12.16 -8.15 2.99
CA SER A 95 -12.74 -7.76 4.28
C SER A 95 -12.25 -6.38 4.76
N ASP A 96 -11.64 -5.60 3.88
CA ASP A 96 -11.12 -4.25 4.09
C ASP A 96 -12.19 -3.29 4.64
N ARG A 97 -13.43 -3.45 4.22
CA ARG A 97 -14.55 -2.66 4.78
C ARG A 97 -14.80 -2.97 6.27
N LEU A 98 -14.65 -4.24 6.68
CA LEU A 98 -14.78 -4.60 8.10
C LEU A 98 -13.67 -3.96 8.92
N GLU A 99 -12.45 -3.96 8.41
CA GLU A 99 -11.28 -3.30 9.00
C GLU A 99 -11.54 -1.80 9.19
N LEU A 100 -11.98 -1.10 8.12
CA LEU A 100 -12.33 0.32 8.19
C LEU A 100 -13.37 0.62 9.28
N PHE A 101 -14.42 -0.20 9.35
CA PHE A 101 -15.52 0.06 10.28
C PHE A 101 -15.23 -0.36 11.71
N GLU A 102 -14.42 -1.39 11.92
CA GLU A 102 -13.95 -1.76 13.25
C GLU A 102 -12.95 -0.73 13.78
N HIS A 103 -12.08 -0.22 12.91
CA HIS A 103 -11.09 0.80 13.21
C HIS A 103 -10.21 0.39 14.38
N THR A 104 -9.62 -0.79 14.27
CA THR A 104 -8.64 -1.33 15.22
C THR A 104 -7.27 -1.43 14.56
N PRO A 105 -6.17 -1.27 15.34
CA PRO A 105 -4.83 -1.25 14.78
C PRO A 105 -4.29 -2.67 14.58
N ASN A 106 -4.63 -3.30 13.46
CA ASN A 106 -4.19 -4.66 13.14
C ASN A 106 -3.07 -4.71 12.08
N GLY A 107 -2.65 -3.55 11.56
CA GLY A 107 -1.61 -3.45 10.53
C GLY A 107 -0.20 -3.50 11.09
N ARG A 108 0.75 -3.90 10.24
CA ARG A 108 2.16 -4.04 10.59
C ARG A 108 3.09 -3.58 9.47
N LEU A 109 4.27 -3.08 9.85
CA LEU A 109 5.43 -2.93 8.97
C LEU A 109 6.42 -4.04 9.31
N LEU A 110 6.92 -4.74 8.29
CA LEU A 110 7.80 -5.89 8.43
C LEU A 110 9.02 -5.75 7.51
N VAL A 111 10.07 -6.51 7.84
CA VAL A 111 11.23 -6.70 6.99
C VAL A 111 11.52 -8.19 6.81
N TYR A 112 11.70 -8.61 5.56
CA TYR A 112 12.23 -9.92 5.21
C TYR A 112 13.71 -9.79 4.85
N ASP A 113 14.56 -10.59 5.49
CA ASP A 113 15.99 -10.67 5.19
C ASP A 113 16.26 -11.90 4.32
N PRO A 114 16.69 -11.74 3.05
CA PRO A 114 16.94 -12.87 2.15
C PRO A 114 18.15 -13.73 2.58
N ALA A 115 19.09 -13.19 3.39
CA ALA A 115 20.24 -13.92 3.87
C ALA A 115 19.88 -14.94 4.96
N THR A 116 19.03 -14.56 5.90
CA THR A 116 18.53 -15.44 6.97
C THR A 116 17.23 -16.16 6.59
N LYS A 117 16.49 -15.61 5.64
CA LYS A 117 15.12 -16.02 5.23
C LYS A 117 14.10 -15.84 6.35
N GLU A 118 14.35 -14.92 7.25
CA GLU A 118 13.48 -14.59 8.38
C GLU A 118 12.74 -13.29 8.14
N THR A 119 11.56 -13.20 8.69
CA THR A 119 10.74 -12.00 8.67
C THR A 119 10.57 -11.46 10.08
N THR A 120 10.91 -10.18 10.26
CA THR A 120 10.79 -9.48 11.53
C THR A 120 9.73 -8.39 11.44
N THR A 121 8.87 -8.29 12.46
CA THR A 121 7.95 -7.17 12.61
C THR A 121 8.69 -5.97 13.19
N LEU A 122 8.63 -4.82 12.48
CA LEU A 122 9.27 -3.57 12.87
C LEU A 122 8.32 -2.65 13.63
N LEU A 123 7.08 -2.53 13.14
CA LEU A 123 6.00 -1.77 13.78
C LEU A 123 4.73 -2.60 13.82
N ASN A 124 4.05 -2.53 14.95
CA ASN A 124 2.70 -3.05 15.16
C ASN A 124 1.70 -1.89 15.29
N ASP A 125 0.45 -2.25 15.49
CA ASP A 125 -0.62 -1.33 15.86
C ASP A 125 -0.85 -0.20 14.84
N LEU A 126 -0.66 -0.51 13.55
CA LEU A 126 -0.96 0.39 12.46
C LEU A 126 -2.41 0.23 11.99
N TYR A 127 -3.04 1.34 11.62
CA TYR A 127 -4.42 1.36 11.14
C TYR A 127 -4.47 1.18 9.63
N PHE A 128 -4.49 -0.06 9.17
CA PHE A 128 -4.42 -0.46 7.77
C PHE A 128 -3.10 0.00 7.13
N ALA A 129 -2.03 -0.72 7.46
CA ALA A 129 -0.69 -0.48 6.92
C ALA A 129 -0.68 -0.76 5.42
N ASN A 130 -0.52 0.29 4.61
CA ASN A 130 -0.62 0.23 3.15
C ASN A 130 0.76 0.51 2.52
N GLY A 131 0.89 1.55 1.69
CA GLY A 131 2.11 1.86 0.96
C GLY A 131 3.38 1.90 1.79
N VAL A 132 4.48 1.38 1.23
CA VAL A 132 5.80 1.34 1.84
C VAL A 132 6.83 1.94 0.89
N ALA A 133 7.70 2.83 1.40
CA ALA A 133 8.79 3.39 0.61
C ALA A 133 10.02 3.72 1.45
N LEU A 134 11.20 3.36 0.95
CA LEU A 134 12.49 3.70 1.54
C LEU A 134 12.93 5.11 1.14
N SER A 135 13.57 5.84 2.07
CA SER A 135 14.25 7.09 1.76
C SER A 135 15.39 6.90 0.75
N THR A 136 15.85 8.00 0.17
CA THR A 136 16.91 7.97 -0.86
C THR A 136 18.21 7.34 -0.34
N ASP A 137 18.56 7.61 0.91
CA ASP A 137 19.76 7.08 1.59
C ASP A 137 19.49 5.81 2.43
N GLU A 138 18.22 5.33 2.41
CA GLU A 138 17.74 4.20 3.21
C GLU A 138 17.98 4.40 4.72
N SER A 139 17.94 5.64 5.19
CA SER A 139 18.02 5.94 6.62
C SER A 139 16.70 5.68 7.35
N PHE A 140 15.58 5.68 6.61
CA PHE A 140 14.26 5.37 7.14
C PHE A 140 13.36 4.72 6.07
N VAL A 141 12.28 4.13 6.54
CA VAL A 141 11.18 3.63 5.72
C VAL A 141 9.87 4.29 6.15
N LEU A 142 9.06 4.66 5.17
CA LEU A 142 7.70 5.16 5.37
C LEU A 142 6.68 4.02 5.26
N VAL A 143 5.61 4.11 6.05
CA VAL A 143 4.43 3.26 5.92
C VAL A 143 3.17 4.09 6.08
N ASN A 144 2.25 3.95 5.14
CA ASN A 144 0.96 4.65 5.16
C ASN A 144 -0.01 3.98 6.12
N GLU A 145 -0.71 4.78 6.96
CA GLU A 145 -1.86 4.33 7.74
C GLU A 145 -3.13 4.90 7.12
N THR A 146 -3.75 4.11 6.26
CA THR A 146 -4.90 4.54 5.44
C THR A 146 -6.05 5.09 6.28
N TRP A 147 -6.41 4.40 7.38
CA TRP A 147 -7.56 4.79 8.20
C TRP A 147 -7.28 5.91 9.21
N MET A 148 -6.01 6.33 9.33
CA MET A 148 -5.59 7.45 10.20
C MET A 148 -5.22 8.70 9.43
N TYR A 149 -5.27 8.69 8.09
CA TYR A 149 -4.88 9.84 7.25
C TYR A 149 -3.47 10.35 7.58
N ARG A 150 -2.53 9.42 7.82
CA ARG A 150 -1.15 9.75 8.20
C ARG A 150 -0.14 8.77 7.60
N ILE A 151 1.13 9.16 7.68
CA ILE A 151 2.26 8.33 7.30
C ILE A 151 3.18 8.24 8.50
N GLN A 152 3.62 7.03 8.83
CA GLN A 152 4.63 6.75 9.83
C GLN A 152 6.01 6.67 9.19
N LYS A 153 7.03 7.10 9.92
CA LYS A 153 8.44 6.93 9.60
C LYS A 153 9.06 5.99 10.62
N TYR A 154 9.74 4.97 10.14
CA TYR A 154 10.55 4.09 10.98
C TYR A 154 12.02 4.25 10.61
N TRP A 155 12.85 4.60 11.60
CA TRP A 155 14.26 4.84 11.40
C TRP A 155 15.05 3.53 11.32
N LEU A 156 15.84 3.40 10.24
CA LEU A 156 16.67 2.21 9.98
C LEU A 156 18.13 2.43 10.36
N LYS A 157 18.60 3.68 10.34
CA LYS A 157 20.01 4.04 10.59
C LYS A 157 20.11 5.24 11.55
N GLY A 158 21.32 5.44 12.11
CA GLY A 158 21.63 6.56 12.98
C GLY A 158 21.16 6.38 14.42
N GLU A 159 21.17 7.45 15.21
CA GLU A 159 20.85 7.42 16.65
C GLU A 159 19.40 7.03 16.94
N LYS A 160 18.49 7.28 15.99
CA LYS A 160 17.08 6.93 16.10
C LYS A 160 16.75 5.52 15.57
N ALA A 161 17.72 4.74 15.11
CA ALA A 161 17.48 3.42 14.54
C ALA A 161 16.61 2.55 15.48
N GLY A 162 15.59 1.91 14.93
CA GLY A 162 14.63 1.09 15.69
C GLY A 162 13.48 1.89 16.33
N THR A 163 13.39 3.21 16.13
CA THR A 163 12.30 4.04 16.61
C THR A 163 11.40 4.52 15.48
N SER A 164 10.19 4.94 15.82
CA SER A 164 9.23 5.51 14.86
C SER A 164 8.72 6.87 15.29
N GLU A 165 8.29 7.66 14.30
CA GLU A 165 7.63 8.94 14.51
C GLU A 165 6.60 9.19 13.39
N VAL A 166 5.66 10.09 13.62
CA VAL A 166 4.74 10.53 12.57
C VAL A 166 5.50 11.39 11.57
N PHE A 167 5.50 10.96 10.29
CA PHE A 167 6.11 11.72 9.20
C PHE A 167 5.24 12.89 8.75
N ILE A 168 3.96 12.61 8.53
CA ILE A 168 2.91 13.60 8.25
C ILE A 168 1.57 13.06 8.70
N GLU A 169 0.72 13.92 9.23
CA GLU A 169 -0.64 13.59 9.63
C GLU A 169 -1.66 14.55 9.03
N ASN A 170 -2.94 14.27 9.25
CA ASN A 170 -4.03 15.08 8.73
C ASN A 170 -4.03 15.21 7.20
N LEU A 171 -3.60 14.19 6.49
CA LEU A 171 -3.69 14.14 5.04
C LEU A 171 -5.13 14.40 4.56
N PRO A 172 -5.33 15.08 3.42
CA PRO A 172 -6.67 15.46 2.93
C PRO A 172 -7.47 14.30 2.32
N GLY A 173 -6.95 13.09 2.38
CA GLY A 173 -7.59 11.87 1.88
C GLY A 173 -6.93 10.63 2.46
N PHE A 174 -7.42 9.49 2.06
CA PHE A 174 -6.94 8.18 2.50
C PHE A 174 -5.65 7.81 1.75
N PRO A 175 -4.47 7.81 2.40
CA PRO A 175 -3.24 7.39 1.75
C PRO A 175 -3.31 5.89 1.43
N ASP A 176 -3.00 5.58 0.17
CA ASP A 176 -2.90 4.22 -0.37
C ASP A 176 -1.42 3.87 -0.56
N ASN A 177 -0.91 3.65 -1.75
CA ASN A 177 0.51 3.38 -1.93
C ASN A 177 1.36 4.66 -1.90
N VAL A 178 2.62 4.50 -1.50
CA VAL A 178 3.66 5.53 -1.55
C VAL A 178 4.86 5.00 -2.34
N SER A 179 5.55 5.85 -3.08
CA SER A 179 6.80 5.49 -3.74
C SER A 179 7.83 6.61 -3.66
N SER A 180 9.10 6.26 -3.50
CA SER A 180 10.21 7.20 -3.60
C SER A 180 10.67 7.33 -5.05
N ASN A 181 10.98 8.56 -5.50
CA ASN A 181 11.65 8.78 -6.77
C ASN A 181 13.18 8.63 -6.66
N LYS A 182 13.68 8.32 -5.44
CA LYS A 182 15.11 8.24 -5.09
C LYS A 182 15.90 9.55 -5.32
N GLU A 183 15.18 10.67 -5.45
CA GLU A 183 15.70 12.03 -5.59
C GLU A 183 15.10 12.99 -4.53
N GLY A 184 14.63 12.44 -3.41
CA GLY A 184 14.10 13.19 -2.27
C GLY A 184 12.60 13.50 -2.32
N ILE A 185 11.84 12.91 -3.25
CA ILE A 185 10.38 13.06 -3.31
C ILE A 185 9.69 11.71 -3.10
N PHE A 186 8.73 11.71 -2.18
CA PHE A 186 7.77 10.64 -2.00
C PHE A 186 6.45 10.99 -2.68
N TRP A 187 6.02 10.17 -3.61
CA TRP A 187 4.73 10.28 -4.25
C TRP A 187 3.69 9.43 -3.53
N VAL A 188 2.63 10.05 -3.05
CA VAL A 188 1.56 9.40 -2.28
C VAL A 188 0.26 9.44 -3.06
N ALA A 189 -0.31 8.28 -3.34
CA ALA A 189 -1.65 8.17 -3.89
C ALA A 189 -2.68 8.30 -2.75
N LEU A 190 -3.70 9.12 -2.95
CA LEU A 190 -4.84 9.20 -2.05
C LEU A 190 -6.07 8.64 -2.78
N PHE A 191 -6.51 7.45 -2.40
CA PHE A 191 -7.54 6.76 -3.17
C PHE A 191 -8.91 7.45 -3.12
N ASN A 192 -9.18 8.24 -2.07
CA ASN A 192 -10.38 9.07 -1.95
C ASN A 192 -10.10 10.24 -1.00
N PRO A 193 -10.69 11.43 -1.22
CA PRO A 193 -10.71 12.49 -0.22
C PRO A 193 -11.38 12.05 1.07
N ARG A 194 -11.11 12.76 2.17
CA ARG A 194 -11.76 12.53 3.45
C ARG A 194 -13.28 12.49 3.31
N ASN A 195 -13.90 11.66 4.11
CA ASN A 195 -15.35 11.51 4.14
C ASN A 195 -15.88 11.94 5.52
N ASN A 196 -16.69 12.99 5.55
CA ASN A 196 -17.25 13.55 6.79
C ASN A 196 -17.97 12.50 7.64
N PHE A 197 -18.63 11.51 7.02
CA PHE A 197 -19.30 10.44 7.76
C PHE A 197 -18.28 9.55 8.47
N VAL A 198 -17.20 9.15 7.79
CA VAL A 198 -16.14 8.33 8.39
C VAL A 198 -15.51 9.07 9.56
N GLU A 199 -15.25 10.38 9.43
CA GLU A 199 -14.69 11.22 10.50
C GLU A 199 -15.65 11.35 11.68
N MET A 200 -16.91 11.74 11.45
CA MET A 200 -17.92 11.89 12.49
C MET A 200 -18.24 10.58 13.24
N SER A 201 -18.03 9.46 12.59
CA SER A 201 -18.26 8.11 13.15
C SER A 201 -17.02 7.50 13.79
N SER A 202 -15.84 8.16 13.73
CA SER A 202 -14.56 7.60 14.22
C SER A 202 -14.63 7.12 15.66
N ASN A 203 -15.29 7.88 16.55
CA ASN A 203 -15.47 7.57 17.95
C ASN A 203 -16.84 6.96 18.29
N LYS A 204 -17.59 6.48 17.27
CA LYS A 204 -18.96 5.96 17.45
C LYS A 204 -19.10 4.56 16.82
N PRO A 205 -18.54 3.50 17.43
CA PRO A 205 -18.57 2.13 16.87
C PRO A 205 -19.98 1.62 16.56
N PHE A 206 -20.96 2.01 17.37
CA PHE A 206 -22.36 1.62 17.15
C PHE A 206 -22.92 2.19 15.83
N LEU A 207 -22.61 3.46 15.53
CA LEU A 207 -23.04 4.11 14.29
C LEU A 207 -22.41 3.44 13.07
N ARG A 208 -21.13 3.08 13.15
CA ARG A 208 -20.42 2.34 12.10
C ARG A 208 -21.05 0.96 11.84
N LYS A 209 -21.42 0.23 12.92
CA LYS A 209 -22.11 -1.06 12.80
C LYS A 209 -23.48 -0.95 12.11
N ILE A 210 -24.20 0.14 12.33
CA ILE A 210 -25.49 0.40 11.64
C ILE A 210 -25.23 0.58 10.14
N VAL A 211 -24.26 1.43 9.77
CA VAL A 211 -23.96 1.73 8.36
C VAL A 211 -23.49 0.49 7.60
N LEU A 212 -22.69 -0.38 8.21
CA LEU A 212 -22.30 -1.67 7.62
C LEU A 212 -23.50 -2.55 7.24
N ARG A 213 -24.61 -2.43 7.97
CA ARG A 213 -25.83 -3.22 7.73
C ARG A 213 -26.78 -2.59 6.73
N LEU A 214 -26.54 -1.34 6.34
CA LEU A 214 -27.36 -0.70 5.31
C LEU A 214 -27.11 -1.35 3.95
N PRO A 215 -28.12 -1.36 3.06
CA PRO A 215 -27.90 -1.70 1.66
C PRO A 215 -26.79 -0.84 1.04
N GLU A 216 -25.98 -1.38 0.13
CA GLU A 216 -24.85 -0.68 -0.49
C GLU A 216 -25.22 0.69 -1.06
N LEU A 217 -26.44 0.82 -1.61
CA LEU A 217 -26.94 2.09 -2.15
C LEU A 217 -27.06 3.22 -1.12
N LEU A 218 -27.24 2.88 0.16
CA LEU A 218 -27.36 3.84 1.26
C LEU A 218 -26.04 4.07 2.00
N GLN A 219 -24.98 3.35 1.62
CA GLN A 219 -23.66 3.53 2.20
C GLN A 219 -22.90 4.67 1.49
N PRO A 220 -22.00 5.38 2.18
CA PRO A 220 -21.15 6.38 1.57
C PRO A 220 -20.40 5.81 0.36
N GLN A 221 -20.53 6.46 -0.78
CA GLN A 221 -19.87 6.04 -2.02
C GLN A 221 -18.59 6.86 -2.24
N PRO A 222 -17.51 6.24 -2.80
CA PRO A 222 -16.33 6.98 -3.20
C PRO A 222 -16.69 8.02 -4.27
N ILE A 223 -16.07 9.19 -4.19
CA ILE A 223 -16.22 10.24 -5.21
C ILE A 223 -15.14 10.07 -6.29
N ARG A 224 -15.46 10.47 -7.53
CA ARG A 224 -14.47 10.47 -8.61
C ARG A 224 -13.53 11.66 -8.49
N HIS A 225 -12.37 11.40 -7.88
CA HIS A 225 -11.34 12.40 -7.61
C HIS A 225 -9.96 11.76 -7.79
N SER A 226 -9.20 12.23 -8.77
CA SER A 226 -7.79 11.88 -8.92
C SER A 226 -7.01 12.69 -7.90
N PHE A 227 -6.23 12.04 -7.03
CA PHE A 227 -5.56 12.74 -5.95
C PHE A 227 -4.18 12.15 -5.66
N VAL A 228 -3.14 12.96 -5.83
CA VAL A 228 -1.74 12.59 -5.58
C VAL A 228 -1.03 13.73 -4.88
N LEU A 229 -0.22 13.42 -3.88
CA LEU A 229 0.69 14.35 -3.21
C LEU A 229 2.14 13.98 -3.50
N GLY A 230 3.00 14.98 -3.66
CA GLY A 230 4.46 14.83 -3.57
C GLY A 230 4.93 15.43 -2.26
N LEU A 231 5.65 14.64 -1.47
CA LEU A 231 6.22 15.03 -0.18
C LEU A 231 7.74 15.03 -0.28
N ASP A 232 8.41 16.01 0.30
CA ASP A 232 9.86 15.93 0.48
C ASP A 232 10.23 15.03 1.68
N GLU A 233 11.52 14.76 1.89
CA GLU A 233 11.99 13.90 2.98
C GLU A 233 11.76 14.48 4.40
N SER A 234 11.34 15.75 4.49
CA SER A 234 10.90 16.37 5.76
C SER A 234 9.40 16.19 6.04
N GLY A 235 8.64 15.64 5.09
CA GLY A 235 7.18 15.50 5.17
C GLY A 235 6.41 16.72 4.67
N LYS A 236 7.08 17.72 4.08
CA LYS A 236 6.41 18.89 3.52
C LYS A 236 5.80 18.54 2.16
N ILE A 237 4.54 18.96 1.96
CA ILE A 237 3.86 18.83 0.68
C ILE A 237 4.49 19.82 -0.31
N VAL A 238 5.12 19.30 -1.37
CA VAL A 238 5.75 20.09 -2.45
C VAL A 238 4.95 20.01 -3.75
N HIS A 239 4.14 18.95 -3.93
CA HIS A 239 3.20 18.83 -5.05
C HIS A 239 1.83 18.41 -4.54
N ASN A 240 0.78 19.01 -5.12
CA ASN A 240 -0.62 18.69 -4.82
C ASN A 240 -1.39 18.60 -6.14
N LEU A 241 -1.59 17.37 -6.62
CA LEU A 241 -2.18 17.09 -7.92
C LEU A 241 -3.58 16.56 -7.74
N GLN A 242 -4.56 17.33 -8.17
CA GLN A 242 -5.97 16.99 -8.00
C GLN A 242 -6.77 17.24 -9.29
N TYR A 243 -7.68 16.32 -9.57
CA TYR A 243 -8.65 16.51 -10.65
C TYR A 243 -9.96 15.83 -10.29
N GLN A 244 -11.01 16.62 -10.17
CA GLN A 244 -12.36 16.14 -9.86
C GLN A 244 -13.26 16.29 -11.09
N SER A 245 -13.78 15.18 -11.58
CA SER A 245 -14.66 15.14 -12.74
C SER A 245 -15.30 13.75 -12.86
N ASN A 246 -16.45 13.66 -13.53
CA ASN A 246 -17.04 12.36 -13.90
C ASN A 246 -16.15 11.52 -14.83
N LYS A 247 -15.13 12.14 -15.44
CA LYS A 247 -14.13 11.50 -16.31
C LYS A 247 -12.77 11.34 -15.64
N ALA A 248 -12.65 11.69 -14.35
CA ALA A 248 -11.39 11.56 -13.62
C ALA A 248 -10.90 10.10 -13.60
N TYR A 249 -9.59 9.93 -13.77
CA TYR A 249 -8.92 8.65 -13.55
C TYR A 249 -8.90 8.41 -12.03
N SER A 250 -9.84 7.63 -11.53
CA SER A 250 -10.08 7.48 -10.10
C SER A 250 -10.70 6.10 -9.79
N PRO A 251 -10.42 5.53 -8.61
CA PRO A 251 -9.44 6.02 -7.63
C PRO A 251 -8.00 5.84 -8.11
N ILE A 252 -7.09 6.73 -7.73
CA ILE A 252 -5.65 6.48 -7.86
C ILE A 252 -5.20 5.75 -6.59
N THR A 253 -4.69 4.53 -6.77
CA THR A 253 -4.23 3.69 -5.65
C THR A 253 -2.72 3.56 -5.61
N SER A 254 -2.03 3.80 -6.72
CA SER A 254 -0.57 3.83 -6.77
C SER A 254 -0.07 4.92 -7.69
N VAL A 255 1.10 5.45 -7.41
CA VAL A 255 1.81 6.41 -8.23
C VAL A 255 3.30 6.11 -8.19
N LYS A 256 3.96 6.10 -9.33
CA LYS A 256 5.40 5.90 -9.46
C LYS A 256 5.98 6.88 -10.46
N GLN A 257 7.07 7.54 -10.09
CA GLN A 257 7.82 8.37 -11.02
C GLN A 257 8.82 7.50 -11.79
N TYR A 258 8.84 7.69 -13.10
CA TYR A 258 9.91 7.20 -13.96
C TYR A 258 10.30 8.31 -14.93
N GLU A 259 11.56 8.72 -14.90
CA GLU A 259 12.05 9.90 -15.59
C GLU A 259 11.15 11.13 -15.28
N ASN A 260 10.73 11.86 -16.31
CA ASN A 260 9.87 13.06 -16.21
C ASN A 260 8.37 12.74 -16.21
N HIS A 261 7.97 11.52 -15.84
CA HIS A 261 6.56 11.13 -15.84
C HIS A 261 6.14 10.44 -14.55
N LEU A 262 4.90 10.73 -14.15
CA LEU A 262 4.18 9.97 -13.15
C LEU A 262 3.26 8.96 -13.83
N TYR A 263 3.31 7.74 -13.35
CA TYR A 263 2.45 6.63 -13.77
C TYR A 263 1.51 6.29 -12.64
N PHE A 264 0.23 6.11 -12.95
CA PHE A 264 -0.82 5.86 -11.98
C PHE A 264 -1.45 4.49 -12.18
N GLY A 265 -1.66 3.78 -11.08
CA GLY A 265 -2.47 2.57 -11.02
C GLY A 265 -3.82 2.80 -10.36
N SER A 266 -4.75 1.90 -10.61
CA SER A 266 -6.09 1.91 -10.03
C SER A 266 -6.61 0.49 -9.85
N LEU A 267 -7.33 0.23 -8.77
CA LEU A 267 -7.98 -1.05 -8.54
C LEU A 267 -9.23 -1.28 -9.41
N THR A 268 -9.83 -0.21 -9.93
CA THR A 268 -11.12 -0.29 -10.63
C THR A 268 -11.07 0.18 -12.07
N HIS A 269 -10.13 1.09 -12.41
CA HIS A 269 -9.99 1.56 -13.79
C HIS A 269 -9.27 0.52 -14.66
N PRO A 270 -9.71 0.24 -15.89
CA PRO A 270 -9.16 -0.84 -16.73
C PRO A 270 -7.78 -0.56 -17.33
N GLY A 271 -7.26 0.66 -17.22
CA GLY A 271 -5.95 1.07 -17.73
C GLY A 271 -5.13 1.81 -16.68
N TRP A 272 -3.91 2.14 -17.03
CA TRP A 272 -3.01 2.99 -16.24
C TRP A 272 -3.04 4.45 -16.75
N GLY A 273 -2.72 5.39 -15.86
CA GLY A 273 -2.62 6.81 -16.18
C GLY A 273 -1.18 7.28 -16.30
N LYS A 274 -0.93 8.36 -17.08
CA LYS A 274 0.40 8.97 -17.21
C LYS A 274 0.27 10.48 -17.35
N ILE A 275 1.10 11.23 -16.61
CA ILE A 275 1.28 12.67 -16.79
C ILE A 275 2.76 13.04 -16.71
N LYS A 276 3.14 14.21 -17.19
CA LYS A 276 4.48 14.77 -16.90
C LYS A 276 4.55 15.18 -15.43
N VAL A 277 5.73 15.02 -14.82
CA VAL A 277 6.01 15.59 -13.49
C VAL A 277 5.81 17.11 -13.58
N PRO A 278 4.98 17.71 -12.71
CA PRO A 278 4.81 19.16 -12.67
C PRO A 278 6.14 19.85 -12.32
N LYS A 279 6.36 21.01 -12.91
CA LYS A 279 7.51 21.87 -12.59
C LYS A 279 7.31 22.55 -11.24
#